data_36ce8ee2c5c219df5b607ff5e138f93c
#
_entry.id   36ce8ee2c5c219df5b607ff5e138f93c
#
_cell.length_a   1.000
_cell.length_b   1.000
_cell.length_c   1.000
_cell.angle_alpha   90.00
_cell.angle_beta   90.00
_cell.angle_gamma   90.00
#
_symmetry.space_group_name_H-M   'P 1'
#
loop_
_entity.id
_entity.type
_entity.pdbx_description
1 polymer ?
#
loop_
_entity_poly.entity_id
_entity_poly.type
_entity_poly.pdbx_seq_one_letter_code
_entity_poly.pdbx_strand_id
1 'polypeptide(L)'
;PLYSSAASDVYKRQGVMMAYALVQGVFIGGLSGILESIYPGIVQTAVIGTFATAGAMFLAYRFGWVKVDARFTRFMTFALIGYFAFAMINLGFALFAGASVYSSPFGWLVALVGVGLAAFTLNLDFETIRFGIQEGWAEDMEWRAAFGLTASLLWLYVEIIRLLSIFNQE
;
A
#
# COMPACT_ATOMS: atom_id res chain seq x y z
N PRO A 1 27.68 24.89 13.86
CA PRO A 1 27.44 23.53 14.43
C PRO A 1 26.03 22.99 14.19
N LEU A 2 25.00 23.84 14.13
CA LEU A 2 23.60 23.41 13.92
C LEU A 2 23.32 22.89 12.49
N TYR A 3 24.01 23.40 11.50
CA TYR A 3 23.88 22.94 10.10
C TYR A 3 24.40 21.53 9.87
N SER A 4 25.42 21.12 10.60
CA SER A 4 26.03 19.79 10.48
C SER A 4 25.15 18.68 11.06
N SER A 5 24.39 18.96 12.13
CA SER A 5 23.51 17.96 12.74
C SER A 5 22.25 17.72 11.90
N ALA A 6 21.65 18.77 11.35
CA ALA A 6 20.47 18.66 10.50
C ALA A 6 20.76 17.87 9.21
N ALA A 7 21.87 18.17 8.53
CA ALA A 7 22.32 17.41 7.36
C ALA A 7 22.56 15.92 7.70
N SER A 8 23.24 15.63 8.82
CA SER A 8 23.49 14.26 9.26
C SER A 8 22.19 13.48 9.53
N ASP A 9 21.15 14.13 10.07
CA ASP A 9 19.88 13.49 10.35
C ASP A 9 19.07 13.21 9.08
N VAL A 10 19.14 14.08 8.07
CA VAL A 10 18.55 13.85 6.74
C VAL A 10 19.17 12.63 6.06
N TYR A 11 20.51 12.54 6.03
CA TYR A 11 21.22 11.39 5.45
C TYR A 11 20.91 10.07 6.17
N LYS A 12 20.82 10.08 7.49
CA LYS A 12 20.45 8.88 8.26
C LYS A 12 19.04 8.41 7.93
N ARG A 13 18.06 9.32 7.84
CA ARG A 13 16.69 8.99 7.47
C ARG A 13 16.59 8.45 6.05
N GLN A 14 17.28 9.06 5.10
CA GLN A 14 17.36 8.57 3.73
C GLN A 14 17.96 7.16 3.67
N GLY A 15 19.03 6.89 4.41
CA GLY A 15 19.63 5.56 4.48
C GLY A 15 18.68 4.50 5.02
N VAL A 16 17.90 4.82 6.07
CA VAL A 16 16.89 3.91 6.63
C VAL A 16 15.76 3.63 5.63
N MET A 17 15.27 4.67 4.93
CA MET A 17 14.24 4.50 3.91
C MET A 17 14.72 3.67 2.73
N MET A 18 15.96 3.86 2.27
CA MET A 18 16.55 3.04 1.21
C MET A 18 16.74 1.59 1.64
N ALA A 19 17.22 1.35 2.87
CA ALA A 19 17.33 -0.01 3.42
C ALA A 19 15.96 -0.70 3.50
N TYR A 20 14.94 0.01 3.96
CA TYR A 20 13.57 -0.49 3.98
C TYR A 20 13.07 -0.83 2.57
N ALA A 21 13.27 0.07 1.61
CA ALA A 21 12.85 -0.15 0.22
C ALA A 21 13.54 -1.38 -0.40
N LEU A 22 14.82 -1.61 -0.10
CA LEU A 22 15.55 -2.79 -0.54
C LEU A 22 14.97 -4.07 0.06
N VAL A 23 14.78 -4.11 1.38
CA VAL A 23 14.20 -5.28 2.07
C VAL A 23 12.80 -5.58 1.56
N GLN A 24 11.98 -4.55 1.43
CA GLN A 24 10.61 -4.69 0.93
C GLN A 24 10.60 -5.11 -0.55
N GLY A 25 11.50 -4.57 -1.37
CA GLY A 25 11.66 -4.96 -2.78
C GLY A 25 12.03 -6.43 -2.94
N VAL A 26 12.96 -6.93 -2.12
CA VAL A 26 13.33 -8.36 -2.12
C VAL A 26 12.14 -9.23 -1.69
N PHE A 27 11.41 -8.83 -0.65
CA PHE A 27 10.23 -9.57 -0.19
C PHE A 27 9.13 -9.63 -1.26
N ILE A 28 8.77 -8.48 -1.84
CA ILE A 28 7.73 -8.40 -2.88
C ILE A 28 8.19 -9.09 -4.16
N GLY A 29 9.46 -8.95 -4.54
CA GLY A 29 10.04 -9.64 -5.69
C GLY A 29 10.02 -11.16 -5.52
N GLY A 30 10.35 -11.66 -4.33
CA GLY A 30 10.25 -13.08 -4.00
C GLY A 30 8.81 -13.60 -4.05
N LEU A 31 7.87 -12.88 -3.45
CA LEU A 31 6.44 -13.21 -3.51
C LEU A 31 5.94 -13.23 -4.95
N SER A 32 6.30 -12.21 -5.74
CA SER A 32 5.93 -12.12 -7.15
C SER A 32 6.51 -13.29 -7.97
N GLY A 33 7.78 -13.64 -7.75
CA GLY A 33 8.42 -14.76 -8.43
C GLY A 33 7.76 -16.10 -8.13
N ILE A 34 7.37 -16.35 -6.89
CA ILE A 34 6.62 -17.55 -6.51
C ILE A 34 5.27 -17.59 -7.21
N LEU A 35 4.50 -16.50 -7.16
CA LEU A 35 3.18 -16.44 -7.79
C LEU A 35 3.26 -16.54 -9.33
N GLU A 36 4.26 -15.94 -9.95
CA GLU A 36 4.50 -16.04 -11.40
C GLU A 36 4.82 -17.47 -11.83
N SER A 37 5.56 -18.22 -10.99
CA SER A 37 5.86 -19.62 -11.29
C SER A 37 4.65 -20.54 -11.22
N ILE A 38 3.64 -20.17 -10.39
CA ILE A 38 2.39 -20.92 -10.24
C ILE A 38 1.36 -20.47 -11.29
N TYR A 39 1.25 -19.15 -11.51
CA TYR A 39 0.29 -18.51 -12.41
C TYR A 39 1.02 -17.59 -13.41
N PRO A 40 1.49 -18.09 -14.54
CA PRO A 40 2.24 -17.28 -15.52
C PRO A 40 1.45 -16.06 -16.01
N GLY A 41 2.06 -14.88 -15.97
CA GLY A 41 1.46 -13.60 -16.35
C GLY A 41 0.70 -12.86 -15.25
N ILE A 42 0.60 -13.43 -14.04
CA ILE A 42 -0.12 -12.79 -12.90
C ILE A 42 0.57 -11.50 -12.46
N VAL A 43 1.90 -11.49 -12.44
CA VAL A 43 2.70 -10.32 -12.03
C VAL A 43 2.48 -9.16 -12.98
N GLN A 44 2.55 -9.41 -14.30
CA GLN A 44 2.30 -8.39 -15.31
C GLN A 44 0.90 -7.79 -15.16
N THR A 45 -0.11 -8.65 -15.00
CA THR A 45 -1.50 -8.22 -14.79
C THR A 45 -1.67 -7.40 -13.51
N ALA A 46 -1.03 -7.82 -12.41
CA ALA A 46 -1.07 -7.11 -11.13
C ALA A 46 -0.40 -5.73 -11.23
N VAL A 47 0.75 -5.62 -11.90
CA VAL A 47 1.45 -4.34 -12.12
C VAL A 47 0.58 -3.39 -12.93
N ILE A 48 0.02 -3.84 -14.05
CA ILE A 48 -0.88 -3.02 -14.87
C ILE A 48 -2.12 -2.60 -14.07
N GLY A 49 -2.73 -3.54 -13.33
CA GLY A 49 -3.88 -3.26 -12.47
C GLY A 49 -3.57 -2.23 -11.38
N THR A 50 -2.38 -2.30 -10.78
CA THR A 50 -1.94 -1.35 -9.75
C THR A 50 -1.81 0.06 -10.33
N PHE A 51 -1.11 0.22 -11.45
CA PHE A 51 -0.96 1.54 -12.07
C PHE A 51 -2.28 2.08 -12.62
N ALA A 52 -3.13 1.23 -13.19
CA ALA A 52 -4.45 1.63 -13.65
C ALA A 52 -5.33 2.11 -12.49
N THR A 53 -5.35 1.37 -11.37
CA THR A 53 -6.10 1.75 -10.16
C THR A 53 -5.54 3.03 -9.56
N ALA A 54 -4.22 3.14 -9.42
CA ALA A 54 -3.58 4.35 -8.90
C ALA A 54 -3.87 5.57 -9.78
N GLY A 55 -3.80 5.43 -11.09
CA GLY A 55 -4.16 6.48 -12.05
C GLY A 55 -5.63 6.88 -11.95
N ALA A 56 -6.53 5.91 -11.83
CA ALA A 56 -7.96 6.17 -11.64
C ALA A 56 -8.23 6.92 -10.33
N MET A 57 -7.57 6.52 -9.22
CA MET A 57 -7.71 7.19 -7.93
C MET A 57 -7.11 8.60 -7.94
N PHE A 58 -5.98 8.80 -8.64
CA PHE A 58 -5.42 10.14 -8.85
C PHE A 58 -6.39 11.04 -9.62
N LEU A 59 -7.00 10.54 -10.69
CA LEU A 59 -7.99 11.30 -11.46
C LEU A 59 -9.25 11.58 -10.63
N ALA A 60 -9.75 10.59 -9.88
CA ALA A 60 -10.89 10.77 -9.00
C ALA A 60 -10.64 11.85 -7.94
N TYR A 61 -9.43 11.85 -7.36
CA TYR A 61 -8.98 12.89 -6.44
C TYR A 61 -8.88 14.26 -7.14
N ARG A 62 -8.24 14.31 -8.32
CA ARG A 62 -8.03 15.55 -9.10
C ARG A 62 -9.33 16.21 -9.54
N PHE A 63 -10.35 15.41 -9.90
CA PHE A 63 -11.67 15.90 -10.28
C PHE A 63 -12.59 16.17 -9.08
N GLY A 64 -12.13 15.91 -7.85
CA GLY A 64 -12.90 16.14 -6.64
C GLY A 64 -14.05 15.14 -6.40
N TRP A 65 -14.02 13.98 -7.08
CA TRP A 65 -14.99 12.91 -6.86
C TRP A 65 -14.80 12.27 -5.48
N VAL A 66 -13.54 12.16 -5.04
CA VAL A 66 -13.20 11.74 -3.68
C VAL A 66 -12.72 12.96 -2.91
N LYS A 67 -13.49 13.34 -1.88
CA LYS A 67 -13.14 14.44 -0.99
C LYS A 67 -12.53 13.87 0.28
N VAL A 68 -11.27 14.23 0.53
CA VAL A 68 -10.56 13.82 1.74
C VAL A 68 -10.84 14.86 2.83
N ASP A 69 -11.95 14.66 3.53
CA ASP A 69 -12.33 15.47 4.69
C ASP A 69 -12.01 14.74 6.02
N ALA A 70 -12.23 15.41 7.13
CA ALA A 70 -12.00 14.84 8.47
C ALA A 70 -12.84 13.57 8.73
N ARG A 71 -14.02 13.44 8.10
CA ARG A 71 -14.88 12.27 8.24
C ARG A 71 -14.29 11.09 7.46
N PHE A 72 -13.86 11.33 6.22
CA PHE A 72 -13.20 10.34 5.38
C PHE A 72 -11.92 9.84 6.05
N THR A 73 -11.06 10.75 6.52
CA THR A 73 -9.81 10.39 7.22
C THR A 73 -10.08 9.54 8.46
N ARG A 74 -11.06 9.92 9.29
CA ARG A 74 -11.43 9.14 10.47
C ARG A 74 -11.96 7.76 10.11
N PHE A 75 -12.86 7.67 9.13
CA PHE A 75 -13.38 6.39 8.63
C PHE A 75 -12.25 5.49 8.13
N MET A 76 -11.36 6.02 7.28
CA MET A 76 -10.22 5.28 6.76
C MET A 76 -9.28 4.81 7.86
N THR A 77 -9.01 5.65 8.87
CA THR A 77 -8.16 5.26 10.00
C THR A 77 -8.73 4.04 10.73
N PHE A 78 -10.02 4.04 11.06
CA PHE A 78 -10.64 2.89 11.72
C PHE A 78 -10.71 1.66 10.81
N ALA A 79 -11.00 1.85 9.52
CA ALA A 79 -11.03 0.76 8.55
C ALA A 79 -9.64 0.12 8.40
N LEU A 80 -8.57 0.92 8.35
CA LEU A 80 -7.19 0.45 8.28
C LEU A 80 -6.78 -0.32 9.55
N ILE A 81 -7.11 0.21 10.74
CA ILE A 81 -6.85 -0.49 12.01
C ILE A 81 -7.60 -1.83 12.04
N GLY A 82 -8.87 -1.83 11.66
CA GLY A 82 -9.68 -3.06 11.59
C GLY A 82 -9.14 -4.07 10.59
N TYR A 83 -8.74 -3.61 9.40
CA TYR A 83 -8.13 -4.48 8.38
C TYR A 83 -6.79 -5.04 8.82
N PHE A 84 -5.96 -4.23 9.48
CA PHE A 84 -4.69 -4.69 10.04
C PHE A 84 -4.89 -5.75 11.15
N ALA A 85 -5.82 -5.51 12.06
CA ALA A 85 -6.17 -6.49 13.10
C ALA A 85 -6.69 -7.80 12.48
N PHE A 86 -7.56 -7.70 11.48
CA PHE A 86 -8.03 -8.86 10.71
C PHE A 86 -6.86 -9.61 10.04
N ALA A 87 -5.95 -8.90 9.39
CA ALA A 87 -4.79 -9.49 8.72
C ALA A 87 -3.89 -10.25 9.71
N MET A 88 -3.66 -9.69 10.91
CA MET A 88 -2.87 -10.34 11.97
C MET A 88 -3.55 -11.60 12.50
N ILE A 89 -4.86 -11.55 12.72
CA ILE A 89 -5.65 -12.70 13.15
C ILE A 89 -5.61 -13.79 12.06
N ASN A 90 -5.84 -13.43 10.81
CA ASN A 90 -5.81 -14.36 9.69
C ASN A 90 -4.41 -15.00 9.50
N LEU A 91 -3.34 -14.20 9.67
CA LEU A 91 -1.98 -14.73 9.66
C LEU A 91 -1.76 -15.75 10.80
N GLY A 92 -2.25 -15.44 11.99
CA GLY A 92 -2.20 -16.38 13.12
C GLY A 92 -2.92 -17.69 12.80
N PHE A 93 -4.14 -17.63 12.26
CA PHE A 93 -4.86 -18.82 11.82
C PHE A 93 -4.12 -19.61 10.73
N ALA A 94 -3.52 -18.92 9.77
CA ALA A 94 -2.76 -19.57 8.71
C ALA A 94 -1.53 -20.33 9.25
N LEU A 95 -0.81 -19.74 10.23
CA LEU A 95 0.40 -20.33 10.79
C LEU A 95 0.10 -21.47 11.78
N PHE A 96 -0.93 -21.35 12.62
CA PHE A 96 -1.20 -22.29 13.70
C PHE A 96 -2.27 -23.34 13.36
N ALA A 97 -3.25 -22.99 12.54
CA ALA A 97 -4.37 -23.87 12.17
C ALA A 97 -4.32 -24.35 10.70
N GLY A 98 -3.35 -23.87 9.91
CA GLY A 98 -3.25 -24.19 8.49
C GLY A 98 -4.46 -23.70 7.65
N ALA A 99 -5.27 -22.79 8.20
CA ALA A 99 -6.49 -22.27 7.59
C ALA A 99 -6.36 -20.78 7.34
N SER A 100 -6.90 -20.32 6.21
CA SER A 100 -6.94 -18.89 5.87
C SER A 100 -8.33 -18.52 5.37
N VAL A 101 -8.81 -17.34 5.74
CA VAL A 101 -10.07 -16.80 5.22
C VAL A 101 -10.03 -16.62 3.70
N TYR A 102 -8.84 -16.37 3.15
CA TYR A 102 -8.64 -16.26 1.70
C TYR A 102 -8.83 -17.58 0.93
N SER A 103 -8.73 -18.73 1.62
CA SER A 103 -9.01 -20.05 1.04
C SER A 103 -10.50 -20.43 1.14
N SER A 104 -11.36 -19.56 1.68
CA SER A 104 -12.80 -19.77 1.76
C SER A 104 -13.50 -19.30 0.47
N PRO A 105 -14.72 -19.77 0.18
CA PRO A 105 -15.52 -19.30 -0.96
C PRO A 105 -15.77 -17.79 -0.99
N PHE A 106 -15.60 -17.10 0.13
CA PHE A 106 -15.73 -15.65 0.28
C PHE A 106 -14.38 -14.91 0.31
N GLY A 107 -13.27 -15.61 0.10
CA GLY A 107 -11.92 -15.04 0.14
C GLY A 107 -11.72 -13.89 -0.84
N TRP A 108 -12.32 -13.97 -2.02
CA TRP A 108 -12.28 -12.91 -3.03
C TRP A 108 -12.94 -11.60 -2.57
N LEU A 109 -14.02 -11.67 -1.77
CA LEU A 109 -14.67 -10.48 -1.20
C LEU A 109 -13.72 -9.76 -0.22
N VAL A 110 -13.02 -10.53 0.62
CA VAL A 110 -12.05 -9.98 1.57
C VAL A 110 -10.88 -9.34 0.82
N ALA A 111 -10.37 -9.99 -0.21
CA ALA A 111 -9.32 -9.42 -1.06
C ALA A 111 -9.78 -8.16 -1.79
N LEU A 112 -11.03 -8.13 -2.30
CA LEU A 112 -11.61 -6.95 -2.93
C LEU A 112 -11.72 -5.77 -1.96
N VAL A 113 -12.13 -6.02 -0.71
CA VAL A 113 -12.14 -4.99 0.35
C VAL A 113 -10.72 -4.47 0.60
N GLY A 114 -9.71 -5.35 0.65
CA GLY A 114 -8.30 -4.97 0.78
C GLY A 114 -7.83 -4.06 -0.36
N VAL A 115 -8.15 -4.43 -1.62
CA VAL A 115 -7.85 -3.60 -2.80
C VAL A 115 -8.53 -2.23 -2.68
N GLY A 116 -9.80 -2.19 -2.28
CA GLY A 116 -10.54 -0.94 -2.08
C GLY A 116 -9.91 -0.04 -1.03
N LEU A 117 -9.55 -0.60 0.13
CA LEU A 117 -8.88 0.14 1.21
C LEU A 117 -7.52 0.68 0.76
N ALA A 118 -6.69 -0.16 0.12
CA ALA A 118 -5.39 0.25 -0.40
C ALA A 118 -5.54 1.36 -1.47
N ALA A 119 -6.51 1.23 -2.38
CA ALA A 119 -6.79 2.26 -3.38
C ALA A 119 -7.22 3.59 -2.74
N PHE A 120 -8.12 3.56 -1.75
CA PHE A 120 -8.56 4.78 -1.06
C PHE A 120 -7.46 5.40 -0.20
N THR A 121 -6.48 4.63 0.30
CA THR A 121 -5.32 5.18 1.03
C THR A 121 -4.49 6.10 0.14
N LEU A 122 -4.40 5.84 -1.17
CA LEU A 122 -3.72 6.74 -2.11
C LEU A 122 -4.31 8.17 -2.10
N ASN A 123 -5.61 8.32 -1.86
CA ASN A 123 -6.21 9.66 -1.75
C ASN A 123 -5.74 10.40 -0.49
N LEU A 124 -5.48 9.68 0.60
CA LEU A 124 -4.87 10.29 1.81
C LEU A 124 -3.43 10.73 1.53
N ASP A 125 -2.68 9.93 0.76
CA ASP A 125 -1.32 10.29 0.36
C ASP A 125 -1.31 11.52 -0.55
N PHE A 126 -2.20 11.58 -1.55
CA PHE A 126 -2.34 12.76 -2.43
C PHE A 126 -2.74 14.01 -1.66
N GLU A 127 -3.66 13.90 -0.69
CA GLU A 127 -4.04 15.03 0.17
C GLU A 127 -2.87 15.47 1.04
N THR A 128 -2.10 14.53 1.60
CA THR A 128 -0.92 14.82 2.40
C THR A 128 0.14 15.57 1.59
N ILE A 129 0.39 15.13 0.36
CA ILE A 129 1.32 15.79 -0.57
C ILE A 129 0.81 17.20 -0.91
N ARG A 130 -0.48 17.35 -1.24
CA ARG A 130 -1.08 18.65 -1.55
C ARG A 130 -0.93 19.62 -0.38
N PHE A 131 -1.25 19.15 0.83
CA PHE A 131 -1.13 19.94 2.04
C PHE A 131 0.33 20.35 2.30
N GLY A 132 1.27 19.42 2.12
CA GLY A 132 2.70 19.70 2.25
C GLY A 132 3.20 20.79 1.31
N ILE A 133 2.75 20.77 0.05
CA ILE A 133 3.08 21.82 -0.95
C ILE A 133 2.51 23.17 -0.51
N GLN A 134 1.26 23.21 -0.01
CA GLN A 134 0.61 24.44 0.41
C GLN A 134 1.25 25.07 1.65
N GLU A 135 1.68 24.24 2.60
CA GLU A 135 2.33 24.67 3.83
C GLU A 135 3.83 24.92 3.67
N GLY A 136 4.40 24.64 2.50
CA GLY A 136 5.84 24.82 2.24
C GLY A 136 6.70 23.92 3.14
N TRP A 137 6.38 22.64 3.22
CA TRP A 137 7.12 21.69 4.05
C TRP A 137 8.60 21.66 3.69
N ALA A 138 9.44 21.42 4.69
CA ALA A 138 10.86 21.24 4.50
C ALA A 138 11.16 19.94 3.72
N GLU A 139 12.31 19.88 3.05
CA GLU A 139 12.76 18.77 2.19
C GLU A 139 12.69 17.39 2.87
N ASP A 140 12.87 17.33 4.19
CA ASP A 140 12.77 16.06 4.94
C ASP A 140 11.35 15.48 4.97
N MET A 141 10.32 16.33 4.83
CA MET A 141 8.93 15.90 4.76
C MET A 141 8.54 15.38 3.36
N GLU A 142 9.23 15.82 2.30
CA GLU A 142 9.05 15.28 0.95
C GLU A 142 9.39 13.80 0.89
N TRP A 143 10.46 13.39 1.53
CA TRP A 143 10.85 11.98 1.64
C TRP A 143 9.80 11.13 2.36
N ARG A 144 9.16 11.67 3.40
CA ARG A 144 8.07 10.99 4.11
C ARG A 144 6.85 10.81 3.23
N ALA A 145 6.49 11.84 2.46
CA ALA A 145 5.37 11.78 1.54
C ALA A 145 5.62 10.77 0.40
N ALA A 146 6.83 10.79 -0.18
CA ALA A 146 7.24 9.82 -1.20
C ALA A 146 7.24 8.38 -0.66
N PHE A 147 7.72 8.18 0.58
CA PHE A 147 7.69 6.89 1.24
C PHE A 147 6.26 6.39 1.48
N GLY A 148 5.37 7.25 2.00
CA GLY A 148 3.96 6.92 2.21
C GLY A 148 3.28 6.46 0.91
N LEU A 149 3.40 7.26 -0.15
CA LEU A 149 2.86 6.92 -1.47
C LEU A 149 3.40 5.60 -2.01
N THR A 150 4.73 5.38 -1.87
CA THR A 150 5.36 4.12 -2.31
C THR A 150 4.82 2.92 -1.53
N ALA A 151 4.69 3.05 -0.20
CA ALA A 151 4.16 1.99 0.66
C ALA A 151 2.70 1.66 0.29
N SER A 152 1.87 2.67 0.02
CA SER A 152 0.47 2.48 -0.40
C SER A 152 0.37 1.79 -1.77
N LEU A 153 1.22 2.16 -2.73
CA LEU A 153 1.29 1.52 -4.04
C LEU A 153 1.72 0.05 -3.94
N LEU A 154 2.70 -0.26 -3.11
CA LEU A 154 3.15 -1.62 -2.88
C LEU A 154 2.09 -2.45 -2.16
N TRP A 155 1.37 -1.88 -1.19
CA TRP A 155 0.24 -2.56 -0.57
C TRP A 155 -0.87 -2.83 -1.59
N LEU A 156 -1.24 -1.85 -2.41
CA LEU A 156 -2.23 -2.03 -3.48
C LEU A 156 -1.82 -3.16 -4.43
N TYR A 157 -0.55 -3.21 -4.82
CA TYR A 157 -0.01 -4.30 -5.65
C TYR A 157 -0.20 -5.66 -4.97
N VAL A 158 0.14 -5.78 -3.68
CA VAL A 158 -0.01 -7.04 -2.93
C VAL A 158 -1.47 -7.46 -2.83
N GLU A 159 -2.41 -6.53 -2.63
CA GLU A 159 -3.83 -6.86 -2.61
C GLU A 159 -4.36 -7.28 -3.98
N ILE A 160 -3.93 -6.60 -5.04
CA ILE A 160 -4.33 -6.96 -6.41
C ILE A 160 -3.79 -8.33 -6.81
N ILE A 161 -2.50 -8.62 -6.56
CA ILE A 161 -1.93 -9.92 -6.91
C ILE A 161 -2.56 -11.05 -6.09
N ARG A 162 -2.93 -10.77 -4.83
CA ARG A 162 -3.69 -11.71 -3.98
C ARG A 162 -5.08 -11.97 -4.57
N LEU A 163 -5.81 -10.93 -4.95
CA LEU A 163 -7.12 -11.06 -5.57
C LEU A 163 -7.05 -11.89 -6.86
N LEU A 164 -6.07 -11.59 -7.72
CA LEU A 164 -5.84 -12.33 -8.96
C LEU A 164 -5.47 -13.80 -8.68
N SER A 165 -4.68 -14.07 -7.64
CA SER A 165 -4.32 -15.45 -7.29
C SER A 165 -5.54 -16.27 -6.85
N ILE A 166 -6.51 -15.65 -6.16
CA ILE A 166 -7.75 -16.32 -5.77
C ILE A 166 -8.57 -16.70 -7.02
N PHE A 167 -8.72 -15.78 -7.98
CA PHE A 167 -9.46 -16.05 -9.22
C PHE A 167 -8.78 -17.08 -10.14
N ASN A 168 -7.45 -17.24 -10.05
CA ASN A 168 -6.75 -18.25 -10.82
C ASN A 168 -6.72 -19.64 -10.16
N GLN A 169 -7.29 -19.76 -8.94
CA GLN A 169 -7.44 -21.04 -8.25
C GLN A 169 -8.77 -21.74 -8.59
N GLU A 170 -9.74 -21.00 -9.14
CA GLU A 170 -11.04 -21.52 -9.60
C GLU A 170 -10.93 -22.01 -11.05
#